data_fbab9e8d55c82e9a6710b2513b96bd52
#
_entry.id   fbab9e8d55c82e9a6710b2513b96bd52
#
_cell.length_a   1.000
_cell.length_b   1.000
_cell.length_c   1.000
_cell.angle_alpha   90.00
_cell.angle_beta   90.00
_cell.angle_gamma   90.00
#
_symmetry.space_group_name_H-M   'P 1'
#
loop_
_entity.id
_entity.type
_entity.pdbx_description
1 polymer ?
#
loop_
_entity_poly.entity_id
_entity_poly.type
_entity_poly.pdbx_seq_one_letter_code
_entity_poly.pdbx_strand_id
1 'polypeptide(L)'
;YQSEDIAKVNFADFCESLISSLLASFNVDIARVRVNSDLSDVELAIEQAVPSGLIANELITNALKHAFPDGRSGQIDVSASKNKQDVVTLRVSDNGCGMPKGFKPGQSDGLGLQLIHLLVDQIGGTLDVVTEGETTFIITFAMED
;
A
#
# COMPACT_ATOMS: atom_id res chain seq x y z
N TYR A 1 -7.92 -29.49 19.64
CA TYR A 1 -7.20 -28.54 18.88
C TYR A 1 -8.02 -27.96 17.73
N GLN A 2 -8.00 -26.68 17.57
CA GLN A 2 -8.91 -25.98 16.67
C GLN A 2 -8.13 -25.18 15.65
N SER A 3 -8.15 -25.63 14.41
CA SER A 3 -7.50 -24.89 13.33
C SER A 3 -8.25 -23.62 12.96
N GLU A 4 -9.52 -23.53 13.30
CA GLU A 4 -10.32 -22.33 13.07
C GLU A 4 -9.92 -21.17 13.97
N ASP A 5 -9.13 -21.44 14.99
CA ASP A 5 -8.63 -20.38 15.88
C ASP A 5 -7.42 -19.66 15.28
N ILE A 6 -7.32 -19.61 13.97
CA ILE A 6 -6.28 -18.88 13.28
C ILE A 6 -6.44 -17.40 13.61
N ALA A 7 -5.34 -16.79 14.05
CA ALA A 7 -5.36 -15.38 14.39
C ALA A 7 -5.60 -14.54 13.15
N LYS A 8 -6.45 -13.56 13.29
CA LYS A 8 -6.73 -12.58 12.24
C LYS A 8 -6.30 -11.21 12.71
N VAL A 9 -5.92 -10.40 11.76
CA VAL A 9 -5.44 -9.04 11.99
C VAL A 9 -6.46 -8.08 11.43
N ASN A 10 -6.85 -7.08 12.22
CA ASN A 10 -7.64 -5.98 11.71
C ASN A 10 -6.71 -5.14 10.85
N PHE A 11 -6.88 -5.22 9.55
CA PHE A 11 -5.96 -4.60 8.61
C PHE A 11 -6.01 -3.08 8.67
N ALA A 12 -7.18 -2.50 8.98
CA ALA A 12 -7.30 -1.05 9.12
C ALA A 12 -6.42 -0.56 10.28
N ASP A 13 -6.49 -1.21 11.43
CA ASP A 13 -5.67 -0.84 12.59
C ASP A 13 -4.19 -1.01 12.28
N PHE A 14 -3.84 -2.08 11.59
CA PHE A 14 -2.46 -2.34 11.22
C PHE A 14 -1.91 -1.24 10.31
N CYS A 15 -2.68 -0.85 9.29
CA CYS A 15 -2.28 0.23 8.38
C CYS A 15 -2.19 1.58 9.07
N GLU A 16 -3.11 1.88 9.98
CA GLU A 16 -3.07 3.13 10.74
C GLU A 16 -1.77 3.23 11.55
N SER A 17 -1.41 2.15 12.24
CA SER A 17 -0.17 2.09 13.01
C SER A 17 1.05 2.24 12.12
N LEU A 18 1.03 1.59 10.96
CA LEU A 18 2.10 1.65 9.99
C LEU A 18 2.30 3.07 9.48
N ILE A 19 1.22 3.75 9.10
CA ILE A 19 1.27 5.12 8.61
C ILE A 19 1.85 6.03 9.67
N SER A 20 1.39 5.92 10.92
CA SER A 20 1.91 6.73 12.02
C SER A 20 3.39 6.54 12.21
N SER A 21 3.85 5.29 12.16
CA SER A 21 5.27 4.97 12.31
C SER A 21 6.11 5.55 11.18
N LEU A 22 5.60 5.48 9.95
CA LEU A 22 6.32 6.01 8.78
C LEU A 22 6.43 7.54 8.84
N LEU A 23 5.34 8.21 9.21
CA LEU A 23 5.35 9.67 9.32
C LEU A 23 6.37 10.12 10.36
N ALA A 24 6.46 9.42 11.49
CA ALA A 24 7.44 9.73 12.53
C ALA A 24 8.86 9.42 12.06
N SER A 25 9.05 8.26 11.43
CA SER A 25 10.37 7.78 10.99
C SER A 25 10.99 8.69 9.93
N PHE A 26 10.18 9.20 9.01
CA PHE A 26 10.65 10.09 7.96
C PHE A 26 10.61 11.56 8.37
N ASN A 27 10.19 11.83 9.60
CA ASN A 27 10.10 13.22 10.11
C ASN A 27 9.30 14.09 9.13
N VAL A 28 8.14 13.58 8.72
CA VAL A 28 7.33 14.21 7.68
C VAL A 28 6.68 15.49 8.21
N ASP A 29 6.79 16.56 7.43
CA ASP A 29 6.08 17.80 7.69
C ASP A 29 4.63 17.63 7.20
N ILE A 30 3.72 17.39 8.13
CA ILE A 30 2.32 17.13 7.79
C ILE A 30 1.60 18.34 7.20
N ALA A 31 2.19 19.52 7.32
CA ALA A 31 1.66 20.71 6.62
C ALA A 31 2.02 20.68 5.14
N ARG A 32 3.06 19.93 4.78
CA ARG A 32 3.53 19.84 3.40
C ARG A 32 3.02 18.58 2.71
N VAL A 33 3.14 17.43 3.37
CA VAL A 33 2.69 16.15 2.81
C VAL A 33 1.71 15.51 3.77
N ARG A 34 0.51 15.27 3.30
CA ARG A 34 -0.55 14.62 4.08
C ARG A 34 -0.67 13.17 3.66
N VAL A 35 -0.92 12.30 4.63
CA VAL A 35 -1.29 10.92 4.35
C VAL A 35 -2.71 10.72 4.85
N ASN A 36 -3.62 10.49 3.93
CA ASN A 36 -5.03 10.25 4.23
C ASN A 36 -5.30 8.76 4.15
N SER A 37 -6.14 8.25 5.02
CA SER A 37 -6.50 6.83 4.98
C SER A 37 -8.02 6.69 4.97
N ASP A 38 -8.48 5.71 4.19
CA ASP A 38 -9.89 5.32 4.12
C ASP A 38 -9.91 3.80 4.17
N LEU A 39 -9.90 3.28 5.38
CA LEU A 39 -9.68 1.85 5.61
C LEU A 39 -10.94 1.23 6.21
N SER A 40 -11.56 0.35 5.43
CA SER A 40 -12.69 -0.42 5.90
C SER A 40 -12.22 -1.54 6.83
N ASP A 41 -13.12 -2.02 7.67
CA ASP A 41 -12.82 -3.16 8.52
C ASP A 41 -12.62 -4.40 7.67
N VAL A 42 -11.39 -4.83 7.57
CA VAL A 42 -11.00 -6.04 6.86
C VAL A 42 -10.16 -6.88 7.81
N GLU A 43 -10.67 -8.06 8.15
CA GLU A 43 -9.94 -9.00 9.00
C GLU A 43 -9.21 -9.99 8.13
N LEU A 44 -7.89 -9.98 8.18
CA LEU A 44 -7.06 -10.85 7.35
C LEU A 44 -6.33 -11.87 8.19
N ALA A 45 -6.21 -13.08 7.67
CA ALA A 45 -5.28 -14.05 8.24
C ALA A 45 -3.86 -13.46 8.22
N ILE A 46 -3.04 -13.83 9.20
CA ILE A 46 -1.67 -13.30 9.30
C ILE A 46 -0.89 -13.51 8.00
N GLU A 47 -1.07 -14.65 7.36
CA GLU A 47 -0.38 -15.00 6.12
C GLU A 47 -0.67 -14.01 4.98
N GLN A 48 -1.78 -13.30 5.04
CA GLN A 48 -2.11 -12.25 4.08
C GLN A 48 -1.85 -10.86 4.65
N ALA A 49 -2.09 -10.67 5.93
CA ALA A 49 -1.93 -9.37 6.57
C ALA A 49 -0.48 -8.88 6.55
N VAL A 50 0.48 -9.78 6.81
CA VAL A 50 1.89 -9.40 6.86
C VAL A 50 2.40 -8.99 5.47
N PRO A 51 2.22 -9.79 4.42
CA PRO A 51 2.64 -9.36 3.08
C PRO A 51 1.92 -8.08 2.63
N SER A 52 0.62 -7.96 2.91
CA SER A 52 -0.14 -6.76 2.53
C SER A 52 0.38 -5.52 3.23
N GLY A 53 0.73 -5.64 4.50
CA GLY A 53 1.34 -4.54 5.26
C GLY A 53 2.71 -4.15 4.72
N LEU A 54 3.52 -5.13 4.32
CA LEU A 54 4.82 -4.86 3.72
C LEU A 54 4.66 -4.17 2.36
N ILE A 55 3.66 -4.56 1.58
CA ILE A 55 3.35 -3.88 0.32
C ILE A 55 3.00 -2.42 0.59
N ALA A 56 2.09 -2.17 1.52
CA ALA A 56 1.69 -0.81 1.88
C ALA A 56 2.91 0.00 2.35
N ASN A 57 3.75 -0.60 3.18
CA ASN A 57 4.97 0.04 3.68
C ASN A 57 5.87 0.48 2.53
N GLU A 58 6.11 -0.40 1.57
CA GLU A 58 6.98 -0.09 0.42
C GLU A 58 6.37 1.01 -0.46
N LEU A 59 5.08 0.95 -0.71
CA LEU A 59 4.42 1.94 -1.56
C LEU A 59 4.37 3.32 -0.91
N ILE A 60 4.06 3.40 0.38
CA ILE A 60 4.03 4.67 1.10
C ILE A 60 5.44 5.23 1.22
N THR A 61 6.42 4.38 1.54
CA THR A 61 7.82 4.78 1.63
C THR A 61 8.31 5.34 0.31
N ASN A 62 8.00 4.68 -0.80
CA ASN A 62 8.39 5.17 -2.11
C ASN A 62 7.79 6.53 -2.42
N ALA A 63 6.53 6.73 -2.07
CA ALA A 63 5.88 8.03 -2.27
C ALA A 63 6.55 9.11 -1.40
N LEU A 64 6.84 8.80 -0.14
CA LEU A 64 7.50 9.76 0.75
C LEU A 64 8.90 10.11 0.26
N LYS A 65 9.62 9.17 -0.31
CA LYS A 65 10.99 9.40 -0.78
C LYS A 65 11.06 10.10 -2.12
N HIS A 66 10.11 9.84 -3.03
CA HIS A 66 10.29 10.17 -4.43
C HIS A 66 9.20 11.07 -5.03
N ALA A 67 8.01 11.11 -4.46
CA ALA A 67 6.89 11.81 -5.08
C ALA A 67 6.92 13.32 -4.86
N PHE A 68 7.57 13.79 -3.81
CA PHE A 68 7.50 15.19 -3.40
C PHE A 68 8.88 15.83 -3.29
N PRO A 69 9.63 15.91 -4.39
CA PRO A 69 10.97 16.50 -4.35
C PRO A 69 10.92 18.02 -4.19
N ASP A 70 12.06 18.59 -3.75
CA ASP A 70 12.30 20.02 -3.72
C ASP A 70 11.25 20.80 -2.92
N GLY A 71 10.78 20.21 -1.81
CA GLY A 71 9.80 20.87 -0.95
C GLY A 71 8.38 20.86 -1.49
N ARG A 72 8.11 20.09 -2.56
CA ARG A 72 6.78 19.98 -3.15
C ARG A 72 5.77 19.50 -2.12
N SER A 73 4.60 20.14 -2.09
CA SER A 73 3.49 19.75 -1.25
C SER A 73 2.59 18.76 -1.96
N GLY A 74 1.86 17.98 -1.20
CA GLY A 74 0.90 17.06 -1.78
C GLY A 74 0.32 16.10 -0.75
N GLN A 75 -0.25 15.02 -1.26
CA GLN A 75 -0.87 14.03 -0.39
C GLN A 75 -0.72 12.61 -0.94
N ILE A 76 -0.77 11.68 -0.03
CA ILE A 76 -0.79 10.25 -0.30
C ILE A 76 -2.11 9.73 0.25
N ASP A 77 -2.84 8.98 -0.56
CA ASP A 77 -4.11 8.39 -0.14
C ASP A 77 -3.95 6.88 -0.08
N VAL A 78 -4.33 6.30 1.05
CA VAL A 78 -4.26 4.86 1.28
C VAL A 78 -5.67 4.37 1.56
N SER A 79 -6.13 3.39 0.81
CA SER A 79 -7.44 2.81 1.06
C SER A 79 -7.39 1.29 0.97
N ALA A 80 -8.26 0.64 1.71
CA ALA A 80 -8.42 -0.80 1.68
C ALA A 80 -9.88 -1.13 1.93
N SER A 81 -10.40 -2.04 1.13
CA SER A 81 -11.79 -2.47 1.25
C SER A 81 -11.93 -3.87 0.68
N LYS A 82 -13.06 -4.51 0.96
CA LYS A 82 -13.38 -5.78 0.34
C LYS A 82 -14.76 -5.71 -0.29
N ASN A 83 -14.96 -6.48 -1.34
CA ASN A 83 -16.26 -6.56 -1.98
C ASN A 83 -17.05 -7.75 -1.41
N LYS A 84 -18.24 -8.00 -2.01
CA LYS A 84 -19.13 -9.07 -1.54
C LYS A 84 -18.58 -10.48 -1.78
N GLN A 85 -17.60 -10.62 -2.66
CA GLN A 85 -16.94 -11.89 -2.93
C GLN A 85 -15.68 -12.06 -2.11
N ASP A 86 -15.47 -11.22 -1.10
CA ASP A 86 -14.30 -11.23 -0.23
C ASP A 86 -12.99 -11.01 -1.00
N VAL A 87 -13.05 -10.17 -2.03
CA VAL A 87 -11.85 -9.71 -2.73
C VAL A 87 -11.44 -8.36 -2.16
N VAL A 88 -10.21 -8.31 -1.70
CA VAL A 88 -9.64 -7.10 -1.08
C VAL A 88 -8.96 -6.27 -2.15
N THR A 89 -9.17 -4.95 -2.07
CA THR A 89 -8.46 -3.98 -2.89
C THR A 89 -7.72 -3.03 -1.97
N LEU A 90 -6.40 -3.00 -2.13
CA LEU A 90 -5.52 -2.05 -1.44
C LEU A 90 -5.04 -1.04 -2.48
N ARG A 91 -5.24 0.24 -2.21
CA ARG A 91 -4.81 1.32 -3.11
C ARG A 91 -3.91 2.28 -2.38
N VAL A 92 -2.82 2.65 -3.04
CA VAL A 92 -1.95 3.72 -2.56
C VAL A 92 -1.74 4.66 -3.74
N SER A 93 -2.18 5.90 -3.60
CA SER A 93 -2.00 6.90 -4.65
C SER A 93 -1.35 8.16 -4.09
N ASP A 94 -0.66 8.88 -4.96
CA ASP A 94 -0.08 10.17 -4.60
C ASP A 94 -0.28 11.16 -5.73
N ASN A 95 -0.34 12.43 -5.38
CA ASN A 95 -0.44 13.52 -6.34
C ASN A 95 0.92 14.24 -6.51
N GLY A 96 2.00 13.50 -6.34
CA GLY A 96 3.34 14.04 -6.47
C GLY A 96 3.78 14.22 -7.92
N CYS A 97 5.08 14.10 -8.15
CA CYS A 97 5.67 14.38 -9.46
C CYS A 97 5.44 13.29 -10.51
N GLY A 98 4.83 12.19 -10.12
CA GLY A 98 4.59 11.07 -11.03
C GLY A 98 5.78 10.15 -11.16
N MET A 99 5.61 9.10 -11.95
CA MET A 99 6.66 8.12 -12.18
C MET A 99 7.66 8.64 -13.21
N PRO A 100 8.89 8.12 -13.20
CA PRO A 100 9.86 8.50 -14.22
C PRO A 100 9.33 8.26 -15.62
N LYS A 101 9.72 9.11 -16.55
CA LYS A 101 9.32 8.97 -17.94
C LYS A 101 9.78 7.62 -18.47
N GLY A 102 8.89 6.91 -19.15
CA GLY A 102 9.18 5.58 -19.66
C GLY A 102 9.02 4.46 -18.66
N PHE A 103 8.54 4.78 -17.45
CA PHE A 103 8.28 3.75 -16.44
C PHE A 103 7.29 2.72 -16.97
N LYS A 104 7.59 1.44 -16.75
CA LYS A 104 6.68 0.33 -17.06
C LYS A 104 6.57 -0.58 -15.85
N PRO A 105 5.35 -0.95 -15.45
CA PRO A 105 5.18 -1.93 -14.38
C PRO A 105 5.88 -3.24 -14.73
N GLY A 106 6.50 -3.85 -13.74
CA GLY A 106 7.23 -5.10 -13.93
C GLY A 106 8.71 -4.93 -14.20
N GLN A 107 9.16 -3.72 -14.48
CA GLN A 107 10.59 -3.46 -14.64
C GLN A 107 11.19 -3.09 -13.28
N SER A 108 12.37 -3.63 -13.02
CA SER A 108 13.12 -3.25 -11.82
C SER A 108 13.79 -1.91 -12.06
N ASP A 109 13.50 -0.94 -11.22
CA ASP A 109 14.04 0.40 -11.36
C ASP A 109 14.55 1.00 -10.05
N GLY A 110 14.72 0.17 -9.02
CA GLY A 110 15.19 0.64 -7.73
C GLY A 110 14.13 1.22 -6.83
N LEU A 111 12.85 1.13 -7.21
CA LEU A 111 11.75 1.61 -6.38
C LEU A 111 11.16 0.51 -5.48
N GLY A 112 11.85 -0.61 -5.32
CA GLY A 112 11.36 -1.70 -4.51
C GLY A 112 10.25 -2.51 -5.16
N LEU A 113 10.00 -2.31 -6.45
CA LEU A 113 8.90 -2.97 -7.13
C LEU A 113 9.07 -4.48 -7.25
N GLN A 114 10.32 -4.97 -7.29
CA GLN A 114 10.56 -6.41 -7.29
C GLN A 114 10.03 -7.05 -6.01
N LEU A 115 10.27 -6.42 -4.87
CA LEU A 115 9.75 -6.92 -3.59
C LEU A 115 8.23 -6.89 -3.60
N ILE A 116 7.64 -5.80 -4.10
CA ILE A 116 6.18 -5.69 -4.18
C ILE A 116 5.61 -6.81 -5.03
N HIS A 117 6.20 -7.09 -6.20
CA HIS A 117 5.74 -8.18 -7.06
C HIS A 117 5.82 -9.54 -6.36
N LEU A 118 6.90 -9.80 -5.62
CA LEU A 118 7.04 -11.04 -4.87
C LEU A 118 5.96 -11.16 -3.81
N LEU A 119 5.69 -10.09 -3.09
CA LEU A 119 4.69 -10.10 -2.03
C LEU A 119 3.27 -10.25 -2.59
N VAL A 120 2.98 -9.60 -3.71
CA VAL A 120 1.69 -9.72 -4.38
C VAL A 120 1.49 -11.16 -4.84
N ASP A 121 2.51 -11.79 -5.44
CA ASP A 121 2.43 -13.19 -5.83
C ASP A 121 2.22 -14.10 -4.64
N GLN A 122 2.84 -13.79 -3.51
CA GLN A 122 2.72 -14.61 -2.30
C GLN A 122 1.28 -14.68 -1.80
N ILE A 123 0.51 -13.61 -1.96
CA ILE A 123 -0.91 -13.59 -1.54
C ILE A 123 -1.86 -13.92 -2.69
N GLY A 124 -1.33 -14.35 -3.83
CA GLY A 124 -2.15 -14.71 -4.98
C GLY A 124 -2.87 -13.54 -5.60
N GLY A 125 -2.28 -12.36 -5.51
CA GLY A 125 -2.93 -11.13 -5.97
C GLY A 125 -2.45 -10.64 -7.32
N THR A 126 -2.96 -9.50 -7.69
CA THR A 126 -2.54 -8.78 -8.90
C THR A 126 -2.19 -7.35 -8.54
N LEU A 127 -1.29 -6.77 -9.31
CA LEU A 127 -0.85 -5.40 -9.17
C LEU A 127 -1.14 -4.64 -10.45
N ASP A 128 -1.84 -3.52 -10.33
CA ASP A 128 -2.03 -2.59 -11.42
C ASP A 128 -1.44 -1.24 -11.03
N VAL A 129 -0.85 -0.55 -11.99
CA VAL A 129 -0.28 0.78 -11.78
C VAL A 129 -0.91 1.73 -12.80
N VAL A 130 -1.51 2.80 -12.28
CA VAL A 130 -2.07 3.85 -13.12
C VAL A 130 -1.18 5.07 -12.97
N THR A 131 -0.66 5.57 -14.07
CA THR A 131 0.29 6.69 -14.06
C THR A 131 -0.26 7.96 -14.69
N GLU A 132 -1.44 7.91 -15.27
CA GLU A 132 -2.10 9.10 -15.79
C GLU A 132 -2.79 9.84 -14.65
N GLY A 133 -2.50 11.13 -14.51
CA GLY A 133 -2.96 11.90 -13.36
C GLY A 133 -2.16 11.52 -12.13
N GLU A 134 -2.85 11.18 -11.06
CA GLU A 134 -2.17 10.70 -9.85
C GLU A 134 -1.58 9.32 -10.08
N THR A 135 -0.42 9.07 -9.49
CA THR A 135 0.18 7.74 -9.52
C THR A 135 -0.55 6.85 -8.54
N THR A 136 -1.12 5.76 -9.02
CA THR A 136 -1.93 4.86 -8.19
C THR A 136 -1.47 3.43 -8.36
N PHE A 137 -1.18 2.78 -7.24
CA PHE A 137 -0.89 1.35 -7.18
C PHE A 137 -2.11 0.65 -6.62
N ILE A 138 -2.59 -0.38 -7.30
CA ILE A 138 -3.80 -1.11 -6.92
C ILE A 138 -3.47 -2.58 -6.80
N ILE A 139 -3.63 -3.11 -5.59
CA ILE A 139 -3.38 -4.52 -5.31
C ILE A 139 -4.71 -5.17 -4.98
N THR A 140 -5.00 -6.27 -5.65
CA THR A 140 -6.27 -6.99 -5.50
C THR A 140 -5.98 -8.45 -5.20
N PHE A 141 -6.62 -9.00 -4.17
CA PHE A 141 -6.42 -10.40 -3.82
C PHE A 141 -7.67 -10.95 -3.11
N ALA A 142 -7.89 -12.24 -3.24
CA ALA A 142 -8.98 -12.93 -2.55
C ALA A 142 -8.59 -13.21 -1.11
N MET A 143 -9.51 -12.96 -0.18
CA MET A 143 -9.27 -13.32 1.23
C MET A 143 -9.24 -14.83 1.38
N GLU A 144 -8.32 -15.31 2.19
CA GLU A 144 -8.30 -16.71 2.59
C GLU A 144 -9.24 -16.92 3.76
N ASP A 145 -9.84 -18.10 3.80
CA ASP A 145 -10.74 -18.49 4.88
C ASP A 145 -10.01 -18.86 6.16
#